data_c22d1704ad6e05b4fb6f632225b6cb65
#
_entry.id   c22d1704ad6e05b4fb6f632225b6cb65
#
_cell.length_a   1.000
_cell.length_b   1.000
_cell.length_c   1.000
_cell.angle_alpha   90.00
_cell.angle_beta   90.00
_cell.angle_gamma   90.00
#
_symmetry.space_group_name_H-M   'P 1'
#
loop_
_entity.id
_entity.type
_entity.pdbx_description
1 polymer ?
#
loop_
_entity_poly.entity_id
_entity_poly.type
_entity_poly.pdbx_seq_one_letter_code
_entity_poly.pdbx_strand_id
1 'polypeptide(L)'
;ASLISRTGRKLSRVDVENCASCRDKLISIDPRWGEKSWWTVLQRGLKDYTLIYLLSALDLRYDDANHIVRVPKEEAIYLSIIARTIYISASVTLLCLLLGFPIAYFLATAKPAVRNAFMIVLLLVFWTSLLVRTLSWIVTLQDSGVVNSFLLWAGLVDRPLPLVFNRFGVYVAMTHVLLPFMVLPLYSVMRVIPKSYVRAAHSLGATPWKAFWSVYVPQTLPGIGAGALMVFIQALGYYITPALVGGPRDQMISYFVAFFVNERVNWSMASALGLLLLILTASMYLMFGRKVNIANMKMG
;
A
#
# COMPACT_ATOMS: atom_id res chain seq x y z
N ALA A 1 -22.23 10.97 21.49
CA ALA A 1 -22.47 12.40 21.20
C ALA A 1 -23.83 12.89 21.73
N SER A 2 -24.94 12.16 21.50
CA SER A 2 -26.28 12.61 21.92
C SER A 2 -26.49 12.70 23.44
N LEU A 3 -25.88 11.81 24.23
CA LEU A 3 -25.98 11.82 25.70
C LEU A 3 -25.31 13.07 26.29
N ILE A 4 -24.05 13.30 25.91
CA ILE A 4 -23.25 14.44 26.44
C ILE A 4 -23.90 15.78 26.06
N SER A 5 -24.31 15.95 24.79
CA SER A 5 -24.94 17.21 24.33
C SER A 5 -26.32 17.43 24.94
N ARG A 6 -27.10 16.38 25.22
CA ARG A 6 -28.37 16.48 25.93
C ARG A 6 -28.18 16.85 27.39
N THR A 7 -27.21 16.22 28.07
CA THR A 7 -26.88 16.49 29.45
C THR A 7 -26.31 17.90 29.61
N GLY A 8 -25.39 18.32 28.73
CA GLY A 8 -24.83 19.68 28.76
C GLY A 8 -25.89 20.78 28.63
N ARG A 9 -26.88 20.63 27.73
CA ARG A 9 -28.00 21.56 27.59
C ARG A 9 -28.93 21.61 28.80
N LYS A 10 -29.06 20.52 29.56
CA LYS A 10 -29.85 20.51 30.81
C LYS A 10 -29.05 21.03 32.00
N LEU A 11 -27.75 20.72 32.07
CA LEU A 11 -26.85 21.22 33.12
C LEU A 11 -26.64 22.74 33.06
N SER A 12 -26.64 23.35 31.86
CA SER A 12 -26.53 24.82 31.73
C SER A 12 -27.71 25.58 32.33
N ARG A 13 -28.79 24.89 32.71
CA ARG A 13 -29.99 25.47 33.37
C ARG A 13 -30.10 25.13 34.86
N VAL A 14 -29.11 24.41 35.40
CA VAL A 14 -29.10 23.97 36.81
C VAL A 14 -27.89 24.54 37.51
N ASP A 15 -28.07 25.14 38.69
CA ASP A 15 -26.99 25.64 39.50
C ASP A 15 -26.09 24.50 39.98
N VAL A 16 -24.84 24.45 39.50
CA VAL A 16 -23.89 23.36 39.73
C VAL A 16 -23.05 23.59 40.99
N GLU A 17 -23.04 24.82 41.52
CA GLU A 17 -22.16 25.22 42.64
C GLU A 17 -22.49 24.53 43.98
N ASN A 18 -23.68 23.92 44.15
CA ASN A 18 -24.11 23.21 45.36
C ASN A 18 -24.44 21.74 45.12
N CYS A 19 -23.56 20.97 44.51
CA CYS A 19 -23.78 19.56 44.27
C CYS A 19 -23.25 18.67 45.38
N ALA A 20 -24.07 18.40 46.40
CA ALA A 20 -23.78 17.36 47.40
C ALA A 20 -23.76 15.94 46.79
N SER A 21 -24.46 15.69 45.66
CA SER A 21 -24.43 14.45 44.90
C SER A 21 -24.62 14.74 43.41
N CYS A 22 -23.54 15.11 42.70
CA CYS A 22 -23.55 15.37 41.26
C CYS A 22 -23.93 14.12 40.46
N ARG A 23 -23.64 12.92 40.97
CA ARG A 23 -24.00 11.65 40.35
C ARG A 23 -25.52 11.47 40.26
N ASP A 24 -26.24 11.68 41.35
CA ASP A 24 -27.70 11.48 41.40
C ASP A 24 -28.44 12.50 40.51
N LYS A 25 -27.94 13.72 40.42
CA LYS A 25 -28.44 14.71 39.48
C LYS A 25 -28.21 14.31 38.03
N LEU A 26 -27.05 13.75 37.68
CA LEU A 26 -26.80 13.26 36.34
C LEU A 26 -27.70 12.06 35.99
N ILE A 27 -27.93 11.14 36.93
CA ILE A 27 -28.85 10.02 36.77
C ILE A 27 -30.29 10.48 36.58
N SER A 28 -30.73 11.54 37.30
CA SER A 28 -32.06 12.11 37.10
C SER A 28 -32.26 12.78 35.75
N ILE A 29 -31.20 13.30 35.11
CA ILE A 29 -31.21 13.86 33.75
C ILE A 29 -31.30 12.76 32.69
N ASP A 30 -30.53 11.68 32.87
CA ASP A 30 -30.55 10.53 32.00
C ASP A 30 -30.05 9.26 32.77
N PRO A 31 -30.89 8.21 32.92
CA PRO A 31 -30.58 7.01 33.69
C PRO A 31 -29.28 6.33 33.28
N ARG A 32 -28.83 6.48 32.03
CA ARG A 32 -27.57 5.93 31.51
C ARG A 32 -26.32 6.40 32.28
N TRP A 33 -26.39 7.52 32.97
CA TRP A 33 -25.32 7.98 33.87
C TRP A 33 -25.13 7.08 35.12
N GLY A 34 -26.07 6.20 35.42
CA GLY A 34 -25.93 5.14 36.43
C GLY A 34 -25.04 3.98 35.97
N GLU A 35 -24.87 3.80 34.67
CA GLU A 35 -24.08 2.69 34.12
C GLU A 35 -22.56 2.98 34.20
N LYS A 36 -21.79 2.02 34.73
CA LYS A 36 -20.34 2.11 34.86
C LYS A 36 -19.64 2.27 33.50
N SER A 37 -20.19 1.71 32.44
CA SER A 37 -19.67 1.75 31.08
C SER A 37 -19.45 3.17 30.57
N TRP A 38 -20.38 4.11 30.81
CA TRP A 38 -20.27 5.51 30.40
C TRP A 38 -19.13 6.25 31.09
N TRP A 39 -18.95 6.00 32.38
CA TRP A 39 -17.84 6.62 33.15
C TRP A 39 -16.49 6.11 32.70
N THR A 40 -16.39 4.83 32.36
CA THR A 40 -15.17 4.23 31.81
C THR A 40 -14.79 4.86 30.46
N VAL A 41 -15.77 5.10 29.59
CA VAL A 41 -15.55 5.78 28.31
C VAL A 41 -15.10 7.23 28.52
N LEU A 42 -15.72 7.97 29.44
CA LEU A 42 -15.32 9.35 29.76
C LEU A 42 -13.90 9.42 30.32
N GLN A 43 -13.56 8.56 31.29
CA GLN A 43 -12.21 8.51 31.85
C GLN A 43 -11.14 8.22 30.81
N ARG A 44 -11.46 7.39 29.80
CA ARG A 44 -10.54 7.13 28.67
C ARG A 44 -10.39 8.36 27.77
N GLY A 45 -11.49 9.09 27.54
CA GLY A 45 -11.50 10.31 26.71
C GLY A 45 -10.80 11.51 27.35
N LEU A 46 -10.62 11.51 28.68
CA LEU A 46 -9.91 12.55 29.42
C LEU A 46 -8.40 12.36 29.47
N LYS A 47 -7.89 11.20 29.04
CA LYS A 47 -6.45 10.96 28.98
C LYS A 47 -5.87 11.60 27.70
N ASP A 48 -4.76 12.33 27.86
CA ASP A 48 -4.02 12.95 26.75
C ASP A 48 -3.55 11.92 25.72
N TYR A 49 -3.25 10.70 26.18
CA TYR A 49 -2.84 9.57 25.33
C TYR A 49 -3.80 8.40 25.51
N THR A 50 -4.32 7.88 24.39
CA THR A 50 -5.19 6.70 24.37
C THR A 50 -4.74 5.69 23.30
N LEU A 51 -4.78 4.42 23.68
CA LEU A 51 -4.49 3.32 22.74
C LEU A 51 -5.73 2.87 21.95
N ILE A 52 -6.89 3.49 22.15
CA ILE A 52 -8.16 3.08 21.54
C ILE A 52 -8.05 3.01 20.02
N TYR A 53 -7.51 4.05 19.40
CA TYR A 53 -7.39 4.12 17.93
C TYR A 53 -6.37 3.11 17.39
N LEU A 54 -5.27 2.89 18.12
CA LEU A 54 -4.27 1.91 17.72
C LEU A 54 -4.81 0.48 17.85
N LEU A 55 -5.55 0.18 18.92
CA LEU A 55 -6.25 -1.10 19.08
C LEU A 55 -7.30 -1.28 17.99
N SER A 56 -8.11 -0.25 17.72
CA SER A 56 -9.12 -0.30 16.64
C SER A 56 -8.48 -0.57 15.28
N ALA A 57 -7.33 0.03 15.00
CA ALA A 57 -6.58 -0.21 13.77
C ALA A 57 -6.00 -1.64 13.64
N LEU A 58 -5.98 -2.41 14.75
CA LEU A 58 -5.61 -3.82 14.80
C LEU A 58 -6.83 -4.75 14.99
N ASP A 59 -8.05 -4.26 14.76
CA ASP A 59 -9.31 -4.95 15.00
C ASP A 59 -9.45 -5.45 16.45
N LEU A 60 -8.96 -4.64 17.41
CA LEU A 60 -9.08 -4.87 18.84
C LEU A 60 -9.91 -3.75 19.48
N ARG A 61 -10.62 -4.07 20.56
CA ARG A 61 -11.37 -3.07 21.35
C ARG A 61 -11.26 -3.38 22.83
N TYR A 62 -11.52 -2.38 23.67
CA TYR A 62 -11.73 -2.62 25.09
C TYR A 62 -13.16 -3.10 25.35
N ASP A 63 -13.28 -4.12 26.17
CA ASP A 63 -14.53 -4.57 26.78
C ASP A 63 -14.95 -3.62 27.95
N ASP A 64 -16.18 -3.80 28.47
CA ASP A 64 -16.68 -3.04 29.62
C ASP A 64 -15.84 -3.26 30.88
N ALA A 65 -15.19 -4.41 31.00
CA ALA A 65 -14.26 -4.74 32.07
C ALA A 65 -12.82 -4.20 31.86
N ASN A 66 -12.59 -3.40 30.81
CA ASN A 66 -11.28 -2.84 30.43
C ASN A 66 -10.25 -3.90 29.93
N HIS A 67 -10.71 -5.06 29.50
CA HIS A 67 -9.86 -6.05 28.84
C HIS A 67 -9.81 -5.79 27.34
N ILE A 68 -8.68 -6.14 26.72
CA ILE A 68 -8.52 -6.07 25.27
C ILE A 68 -9.15 -7.33 24.67
N VAL A 69 -10.17 -7.14 23.84
CA VAL A 69 -10.89 -8.22 23.14
C VAL A 69 -10.85 -7.98 21.63
N ARG A 70 -10.97 -9.04 20.85
CA ARG A 70 -11.09 -8.94 19.40
C ARG A 70 -12.46 -8.40 19.01
N VAL A 71 -12.49 -7.55 18.01
CA VAL A 71 -13.73 -7.10 17.37
C VAL A 71 -14.38 -8.30 16.67
N PRO A 72 -15.73 -8.44 16.69
CA PRO A 72 -16.45 -9.48 15.94
C PRO A 72 -16.03 -9.50 14.47
N LYS A 73 -16.00 -10.67 13.84
CA LYS A 73 -15.53 -10.84 12.45
C LYS A 73 -16.29 -9.97 11.44
N GLU A 74 -17.52 -9.65 11.72
CA GLU A 74 -18.41 -8.82 10.88
C GLU A 74 -17.97 -7.33 10.88
N GLU A 75 -17.35 -6.87 11.96
CA GLU A 75 -16.88 -5.50 12.14
C GLU A 75 -15.36 -5.36 11.93
N ALA A 76 -14.62 -6.48 11.91
CA ALA A 76 -13.17 -6.53 11.78
C ALA A 76 -12.74 -6.30 10.33
N ILE A 77 -12.34 -5.06 9.99
CA ILE A 77 -12.01 -4.68 8.60
C ILE A 77 -10.53 -4.36 8.41
N TYR A 78 -9.84 -3.85 9.44
CA TYR A 78 -8.50 -3.26 9.27
C TYR A 78 -7.41 -4.28 8.99
N LEU A 79 -7.42 -5.43 9.67
CA LEU A 79 -6.46 -6.51 9.37
C LEU A 79 -6.63 -7.04 7.96
N SER A 80 -7.86 -7.14 7.45
CA SER A 80 -8.13 -7.55 6.08
C SER A 80 -7.63 -6.50 5.06
N ILE A 81 -7.74 -5.20 5.39
CA ILE A 81 -7.21 -4.10 4.58
C ILE A 81 -5.69 -4.14 4.54
N ILE A 82 -5.02 -4.36 5.69
CA ILE A 82 -3.57 -4.49 5.79
C ILE A 82 -3.08 -5.67 4.94
N ALA A 83 -3.70 -6.85 5.11
CA ALA A 83 -3.36 -8.05 4.34
C ALA A 83 -3.54 -7.81 2.82
N ARG A 84 -4.62 -7.17 2.41
CA ARG A 84 -4.89 -6.78 1.03
C ARG A 84 -3.84 -5.80 0.50
N THR A 85 -3.47 -4.79 1.28
CA THR A 85 -2.44 -3.81 0.91
C THR A 85 -1.11 -4.51 0.65
N ILE A 86 -0.69 -5.42 1.54
CA ILE A 86 0.52 -6.24 1.36
C ILE A 86 0.42 -7.10 0.10
N TYR A 87 -0.71 -7.78 -0.09
CA TYR A 87 -0.92 -8.65 -1.24
C TYR A 87 -0.86 -7.89 -2.57
N ILE A 88 -1.56 -6.75 -2.69
CA ILE A 88 -1.53 -5.91 -3.90
C ILE A 88 -0.10 -5.39 -4.14
N SER A 89 0.57 -4.88 -3.12
CA SER A 89 1.95 -4.37 -3.24
C SER A 89 2.94 -5.46 -3.65
N ALA A 90 2.83 -6.65 -3.09
CA ALA A 90 3.67 -7.80 -3.47
C ALA A 90 3.41 -8.23 -4.92
N SER A 91 2.13 -8.30 -5.33
CA SER A 91 1.74 -8.66 -6.70
C SER A 91 2.26 -7.65 -7.73
N VAL A 92 2.10 -6.35 -7.45
CA VAL A 92 2.63 -5.27 -8.30
C VAL A 92 4.16 -5.34 -8.38
N THR A 93 4.83 -5.58 -7.25
CA THR A 93 6.30 -5.74 -7.21
C THR A 93 6.75 -6.91 -8.08
N LEU A 94 6.06 -8.04 -8.00
CA LEU A 94 6.35 -9.21 -8.83
C LEU A 94 6.12 -8.91 -10.32
N LEU A 95 5.01 -8.25 -10.67
CA LEU A 95 4.73 -7.84 -12.05
C LEU A 95 5.79 -6.87 -12.57
N CYS A 96 6.18 -5.88 -11.76
CA CYS A 96 7.28 -4.97 -12.10
C CYS A 96 8.60 -5.70 -12.28
N LEU A 97 8.89 -6.75 -11.51
CA LEU A 97 10.09 -7.56 -11.67
C LEU A 97 10.03 -8.39 -12.96
N LEU A 98 8.91 -9.05 -13.22
CA LEU A 98 8.73 -9.90 -14.42
C LEU A 98 8.86 -9.07 -15.70
N LEU A 99 8.30 -7.88 -15.76
CA LEU A 99 8.40 -6.98 -16.91
C LEU A 99 9.71 -6.17 -16.90
N GLY A 100 10.14 -5.72 -15.75
CA GLY A 100 11.31 -4.86 -15.58
C GLY A 100 12.63 -5.59 -15.81
N PHE A 101 12.72 -6.88 -15.47
CA PHE A 101 13.94 -7.67 -15.66
C PHE A 101 14.35 -7.77 -17.14
N PRO A 102 13.46 -8.22 -18.07
CA PRO A 102 13.81 -8.25 -19.49
C PRO A 102 14.08 -6.86 -20.08
N ILE A 103 13.35 -5.83 -19.64
CA ILE A 103 13.61 -4.44 -20.07
C ILE A 103 14.99 -3.97 -19.61
N ALA A 104 15.35 -4.20 -18.35
CA ALA A 104 16.66 -3.82 -17.80
C ALA A 104 17.80 -4.59 -18.48
N TYR A 105 17.62 -5.89 -18.77
CA TYR A 105 18.56 -6.72 -19.49
C TYR A 105 18.77 -6.22 -20.92
N PHE A 106 17.67 -5.88 -21.62
CA PHE A 106 17.74 -5.28 -22.95
C PHE A 106 18.54 -3.97 -22.92
N LEU A 107 18.22 -3.07 -21.99
CA LEU A 107 18.92 -1.80 -21.83
C LEU A 107 20.42 -1.98 -21.52
N ALA A 108 20.79 -2.98 -20.71
CA ALA A 108 22.17 -3.26 -20.35
C ALA A 108 22.99 -3.81 -21.52
N THR A 109 22.35 -4.49 -22.48
CA THR A 109 23.01 -5.13 -23.61
C THR A 109 22.88 -4.36 -24.93
N ALA A 110 21.93 -3.43 -25.03
CA ALA A 110 21.64 -2.66 -26.24
C ALA A 110 22.78 -1.68 -26.61
N LYS A 111 22.83 -1.33 -27.90
CA LYS A 111 23.74 -0.28 -28.41
C LYS A 111 23.40 1.08 -27.77
N PRO A 112 24.39 1.99 -27.58
CA PRO A 112 24.18 3.25 -26.85
C PRO A 112 23.02 4.09 -27.36
N ALA A 113 22.85 4.22 -28.68
CA ALA A 113 21.77 5.02 -29.26
C ALA A 113 20.38 4.45 -28.91
N VAL A 114 20.19 3.14 -29.06
CA VAL A 114 18.92 2.46 -28.76
C VAL A 114 18.63 2.53 -27.24
N ARG A 115 19.65 2.23 -26.44
CA ARG A 115 19.54 2.33 -24.98
C ARG A 115 19.10 3.72 -24.53
N ASN A 116 19.75 4.78 -25.05
CA ASN A 116 19.44 6.16 -24.65
C ASN A 116 18.01 6.54 -25.06
N ALA A 117 17.56 6.16 -26.26
CA ALA A 117 16.17 6.38 -26.71
C ALA A 117 15.15 5.68 -25.79
N PHE A 118 15.37 4.40 -25.48
CA PHE A 118 14.49 3.67 -24.57
C PHE A 118 14.53 4.21 -23.14
N MET A 119 15.69 4.66 -22.65
CA MET A 119 15.82 5.29 -21.36
C MET A 119 15.02 6.59 -21.27
N ILE A 120 15.04 7.41 -22.33
CA ILE A 120 14.21 8.63 -22.40
C ILE A 120 12.72 8.25 -22.32
N VAL A 121 12.27 7.27 -23.10
CA VAL A 121 10.87 6.82 -23.08
C VAL A 121 10.47 6.31 -21.69
N LEU A 122 11.33 5.53 -21.04
CA LEU A 122 11.09 5.04 -19.67
C LEU A 122 10.97 6.19 -18.66
N LEU A 123 11.83 7.22 -18.80
CA LEU A 123 11.84 8.38 -17.91
C LEU A 123 10.71 9.35 -18.19
N LEU A 124 10.14 9.40 -19.39
CA LEU A 124 8.98 10.24 -19.71
C LEU A 124 7.79 9.99 -18.79
N VAL A 125 7.68 8.77 -18.23
CA VAL A 125 6.68 8.44 -17.21
C VAL A 125 6.74 9.38 -16.01
N PHE A 126 7.92 9.87 -15.61
CA PHE A 126 8.05 10.81 -14.48
C PHE A 126 7.61 12.24 -14.79
N TRP A 127 7.60 12.64 -16.06
CA TRP A 127 7.21 13.98 -16.50
C TRP A 127 5.71 14.14 -16.67
N THR A 128 4.96 13.04 -16.65
CA THR A 128 3.49 13.07 -16.76
C THR A 128 2.83 13.03 -15.39
N SER A 129 1.73 13.78 -15.23
CA SER A 129 0.95 13.79 -14.00
C SER A 129 0.43 12.38 -13.65
N LEU A 130 0.48 12.02 -12.38
CA LEU A 130 -0.08 10.77 -11.88
C LEU A 130 -1.57 10.64 -12.17
N LEU A 131 -2.33 11.72 -11.97
CA LEU A 131 -3.78 11.75 -12.24
C LEU A 131 -4.06 11.50 -13.72
N VAL A 132 -3.37 12.20 -14.62
CA VAL A 132 -3.55 12.03 -16.07
C VAL A 132 -3.27 10.59 -16.49
N ARG A 133 -2.19 9.98 -15.99
CA ARG A 133 -1.89 8.56 -16.27
C ARG A 133 -2.97 7.61 -15.75
N THR A 134 -3.45 7.85 -14.53
CA THR A 134 -4.51 7.01 -13.93
C THR A 134 -5.81 7.12 -14.72
N LEU A 135 -6.22 8.35 -15.09
CA LEU A 135 -7.41 8.58 -15.93
C LEU A 135 -7.24 7.98 -17.33
N SER A 136 -6.05 8.07 -17.93
CA SER A 136 -5.76 7.44 -19.23
C SER A 136 -5.95 5.92 -19.16
N TRP A 137 -5.56 5.26 -18.05
CA TRP A 137 -5.83 3.85 -17.88
C TRP A 137 -7.31 3.53 -17.74
N ILE A 138 -8.10 4.37 -17.04
CA ILE A 138 -9.57 4.21 -16.99
C ILE A 138 -10.16 4.22 -18.40
N VAL A 139 -9.81 5.25 -19.20
CA VAL A 139 -10.31 5.38 -20.58
C VAL A 139 -9.85 4.22 -21.48
N THR A 140 -8.62 3.75 -21.30
CA THR A 140 -8.05 2.65 -22.08
C THR A 140 -8.69 1.30 -21.77
N LEU A 141 -9.01 1.05 -20.48
CA LEU A 141 -9.51 -0.23 -19.98
C LEU A 141 -11.04 -0.33 -19.91
N GLN A 142 -11.78 0.78 -20.06
CA GLN A 142 -13.27 0.77 -20.04
C GLN A 142 -13.85 -0.09 -21.18
N ASP A 143 -15.14 -0.42 -21.10
CA ASP A 143 -15.80 -1.33 -22.03
C ASP A 143 -15.69 -0.89 -23.50
N SER A 144 -15.77 0.41 -23.76
CA SER A 144 -15.56 1.03 -25.09
C SER A 144 -14.11 1.46 -25.33
N GLY A 145 -13.17 1.09 -24.44
CA GLY A 145 -11.77 1.48 -24.50
C GLY A 145 -10.97 0.72 -25.57
N VAL A 146 -9.77 1.23 -25.82
CA VAL A 146 -8.88 0.72 -26.88
C VAL A 146 -8.55 -0.77 -26.67
N VAL A 147 -8.36 -1.22 -25.43
CA VAL A 147 -8.04 -2.63 -25.13
C VAL A 147 -9.20 -3.54 -25.50
N ASN A 148 -10.42 -3.23 -25.04
CA ASN A 148 -11.61 -4.03 -25.37
C ASN A 148 -11.94 -3.99 -26.86
N SER A 149 -11.81 -2.84 -27.50
CA SER A 149 -12.00 -2.72 -28.95
C SER A 149 -11.02 -3.60 -29.74
N PHE A 150 -9.75 -3.64 -29.32
CA PHE A 150 -8.76 -4.51 -29.93
C PHE A 150 -9.06 -6.01 -29.69
N LEU A 151 -9.45 -6.41 -28.48
CA LEU A 151 -9.79 -7.80 -28.15
C LEU A 151 -11.00 -8.30 -28.97
N LEU A 152 -12.03 -7.46 -29.12
CA LEU A 152 -13.21 -7.74 -29.97
C LEU A 152 -12.83 -7.83 -31.45
N TRP A 153 -12.04 -6.88 -31.96
CA TRP A 153 -11.57 -6.89 -33.35
C TRP A 153 -10.72 -8.13 -33.66
N ALA A 154 -9.86 -8.53 -32.72
CA ALA A 154 -9.04 -9.73 -32.87
C ALA A 154 -9.82 -11.06 -32.70
N GLY A 155 -11.12 -11.00 -32.39
CA GLY A 155 -11.94 -12.21 -32.15
C GLY A 155 -11.53 -13.02 -30.92
N LEU A 156 -10.83 -12.39 -29.96
CA LEU A 156 -10.36 -13.05 -28.74
C LEU A 156 -11.45 -13.13 -27.67
N VAL A 157 -12.45 -12.24 -27.76
CA VAL A 157 -13.60 -12.20 -26.87
C VAL A 157 -14.86 -11.83 -27.63
N ASP A 158 -16.02 -12.33 -27.17
CA ASP A 158 -17.34 -12.04 -27.80
C ASP A 158 -18.03 -10.82 -27.21
N ARG A 159 -17.56 -10.35 -26.05
CA ARG A 159 -18.12 -9.18 -25.32
C ARG A 159 -17.01 -8.44 -24.59
N PRO A 160 -17.19 -7.14 -24.33
CA PRO A 160 -16.22 -6.37 -23.54
C PRO A 160 -15.98 -7.00 -22.17
N LEU A 161 -14.70 -7.03 -21.76
CA LEU A 161 -14.28 -7.50 -20.44
C LEU A 161 -14.32 -6.34 -19.45
N PRO A 162 -14.78 -6.55 -18.21
CA PRO A 162 -14.72 -5.54 -17.16
C PRO A 162 -13.27 -5.42 -16.66
N LEU A 163 -12.44 -4.61 -17.33
CA LEU A 163 -11.00 -4.46 -17.03
C LEU A 163 -10.71 -3.29 -16.09
N VAL A 164 -11.68 -2.39 -15.87
CA VAL A 164 -11.58 -1.23 -14.96
C VAL A 164 -12.51 -1.41 -13.76
N PHE A 165 -12.27 -0.65 -12.69
CA PHE A 165 -12.97 -0.71 -11.39
C PHE A 165 -12.88 -2.08 -10.70
N ASN A 166 -11.73 -2.72 -10.89
CA ASN A 166 -11.41 -4.01 -10.29
C ASN A 166 -9.91 -4.14 -10.03
N ARG A 167 -9.50 -5.26 -9.44
CA ARG A 167 -8.11 -5.53 -9.09
C ARG A 167 -7.17 -5.61 -10.30
N PHE A 168 -7.64 -6.06 -11.46
CA PHE A 168 -6.84 -6.12 -12.67
C PHE A 168 -6.42 -4.71 -13.12
N GLY A 169 -7.36 -3.76 -13.16
CA GLY A 169 -7.07 -2.36 -13.48
C GLY A 169 -6.04 -1.75 -12.52
N VAL A 170 -6.15 -2.05 -11.21
CA VAL A 170 -5.16 -1.62 -10.22
C VAL A 170 -3.77 -2.16 -10.56
N TYR A 171 -3.66 -3.45 -10.88
CA TYR A 171 -2.36 -4.06 -11.23
C TYR A 171 -1.74 -3.42 -12.48
N VAL A 172 -2.52 -3.24 -13.53
CA VAL A 172 -2.03 -2.63 -14.78
C VAL A 172 -1.54 -1.20 -14.54
N ALA A 173 -2.40 -0.37 -13.93
CA ALA A 173 -2.08 1.04 -13.71
C ALA A 173 -0.90 1.23 -12.75
N MET A 174 -0.87 0.52 -11.61
CA MET A 174 0.23 0.62 -10.65
C MET A 174 1.54 0.07 -11.23
N THR A 175 1.50 -1.06 -11.95
CA THR A 175 2.70 -1.63 -12.57
C THR A 175 3.31 -0.65 -13.58
N HIS A 176 2.51 -0.04 -14.44
CA HIS A 176 3.00 0.96 -15.39
C HIS A 176 3.71 2.13 -14.69
N VAL A 177 3.12 2.65 -13.62
CA VAL A 177 3.69 3.79 -12.88
C VAL A 177 4.95 3.43 -12.12
N LEU A 178 5.01 2.22 -11.54
CA LEU A 178 6.11 1.77 -10.68
C LEU A 178 7.23 1.05 -11.44
N LEU A 179 7.00 0.68 -12.70
CA LEU A 179 7.97 -0.04 -13.54
C LEU A 179 9.34 0.62 -13.62
N PRO A 180 9.48 1.95 -13.82
CA PRO A 180 10.79 2.61 -13.84
C PRO A 180 11.59 2.43 -12.56
N PHE A 181 10.92 2.39 -11.39
CA PHE A 181 11.58 2.16 -10.09
C PHE A 181 12.15 0.76 -9.94
N MET A 182 11.67 -0.21 -10.72
CA MET A 182 12.25 -1.53 -10.82
C MET A 182 13.39 -1.57 -11.85
N VAL A 183 13.16 -0.98 -13.02
CA VAL A 183 14.10 -1.06 -14.16
C VAL A 183 15.41 -0.33 -13.87
N LEU A 184 15.38 0.85 -13.25
CA LEU A 184 16.59 1.65 -13.03
C LEU A 184 17.63 0.98 -12.12
N PRO A 185 17.27 0.46 -10.92
CA PRO A 185 18.23 -0.28 -10.08
C PRO A 185 18.74 -1.55 -10.75
N LEU A 186 17.87 -2.30 -11.42
CA LEU A 186 18.25 -3.50 -12.17
C LEU A 186 19.25 -3.17 -13.27
N TYR A 187 18.94 -2.17 -14.09
CA TYR A 187 19.84 -1.71 -15.15
C TYR A 187 21.19 -1.25 -14.61
N SER A 188 21.21 -0.49 -13.52
CA SER A 188 22.43 0.00 -12.88
C SER A 188 23.38 -1.14 -12.51
N VAL A 189 22.85 -2.21 -11.89
CA VAL A 189 23.62 -3.40 -11.54
C VAL A 189 23.99 -4.21 -12.78
N MET A 190 23.06 -4.47 -13.68
CA MET A 190 23.29 -5.29 -14.88
C MET A 190 24.35 -4.71 -15.79
N ARG A 191 24.44 -3.37 -15.87
CA ARG A 191 25.40 -2.68 -16.74
C ARG A 191 26.87 -2.90 -16.33
N VAL A 192 27.13 -3.09 -15.04
CA VAL A 192 28.48 -3.25 -14.52
C VAL A 192 28.94 -4.72 -14.46
N ILE A 193 28.07 -5.68 -14.72
CA ILE A 193 28.43 -7.11 -14.75
C ILE A 193 29.39 -7.38 -15.92
N PRO A 194 30.64 -7.89 -15.66
CA PRO A 194 31.59 -8.18 -16.69
C PRO A 194 31.12 -9.33 -17.61
N LYS A 195 31.13 -9.08 -18.91
CA LYS A 195 30.78 -10.11 -19.91
C LYS A 195 31.71 -11.32 -19.88
N SER A 196 32.92 -11.19 -19.29
CA SER A 196 33.89 -12.27 -19.12
C SER A 196 33.35 -13.43 -18.28
N TYR A 197 32.48 -13.18 -17.29
CA TYR A 197 31.92 -14.26 -16.44
C TYR A 197 31.04 -15.21 -17.24
N VAL A 198 30.18 -14.66 -18.08
CA VAL A 198 29.31 -15.48 -18.97
C VAL A 198 30.17 -16.20 -20.00
N ARG A 199 31.20 -15.56 -20.58
CA ARG A 199 32.15 -16.20 -21.53
C ARG A 199 32.94 -17.34 -20.89
N ALA A 200 33.44 -17.15 -19.66
CA ALA A 200 34.12 -18.21 -18.91
C ALA A 200 33.21 -19.41 -18.66
N ALA A 201 31.94 -19.18 -18.30
CA ALA A 201 30.98 -20.26 -18.16
C ALA A 201 30.79 -21.07 -19.48
N HIS A 202 30.71 -20.38 -20.62
CA HIS A 202 30.66 -21.03 -21.93
C HIS A 202 31.91 -21.83 -22.24
N SER A 203 33.11 -21.30 -21.93
CA SER A 203 34.37 -22.01 -22.10
C SER A 203 34.48 -23.28 -21.25
N LEU A 204 33.76 -23.32 -20.11
CA LEU A 204 33.63 -24.48 -19.24
C LEU A 204 32.48 -25.44 -19.68
N GLY A 205 31.90 -25.24 -20.87
CA GLY A 205 30.84 -26.08 -21.41
C GLY A 205 29.41 -25.78 -20.95
N ALA A 206 29.19 -24.65 -20.28
CA ALA A 206 27.81 -24.27 -19.91
C ALA A 206 27.01 -23.85 -21.15
N THR A 207 25.77 -24.35 -21.27
CA THR A 207 24.83 -23.89 -22.29
C THR A 207 24.43 -22.41 -22.00
N PRO A 208 23.98 -21.63 -23.00
CA PRO A 208 23.55 -20.25 -22.82
C PRO A 208 22.52 -20.08 -21.69
N TRP A 209 21.55 -20.98 -21.62
CA TRP A 209 20.53 -20.99 -20.58
C TRP A 209 21.11 -21.21 -19.16
N LYS A 210 22.01 -22.19 -19.04
CA LYS A 210 22.69 -22.50 -17.78
C LYS A 210 23.60 -21.34 -17.34
N ALA A 211 24.37 -20.75 -18.26
CA ALA A 211 25.22 -19.60 -17.99
C ALA A 211 24.37 -18.39 -17.54
N PHE A 212 23.23 -18.16 -18.18
CA PHE A 212 22.32 -17.07 -17.77
C PHE A 212 21.78 -17.26 -16.35
N TRP A 213 21.18 -18.42 -16.04
CA TRP A 213 20.54 -18.63 -14.73
C TRP A 213 21.53 -18.88 -13.59
N SER A 214 22.66 -19.56 -13.87
CA SER A 214 23.62 -19.92 -12.80
C SER A 214 24.72 -18.90 -12.59
N VAL A 215 25.01 -18.02 -13.58
CA VAL A 215 26.10 -17.05 -13.49
C VAL A 215 25.59 -15.62 -13.55
N TYR A 216 24.76 -15.29 -14.55
CA TYR A 216 24.31 -13.90 -14.74
C TYR A 216 23.23 -13.48 -13.73
N VAL A 217 22.14 -14.23 -13.60
CA VAL A 217 21.02 -13.88 -12.71
C VAL A 217 21.45 -13.72 -11.25
N PRO A 218 22.29 -14.58 -10.66
CA PRO A 218 22.75 -14.38 -9.28
C PRO A 218 23.48 -13.06 -9.06
N GLN A 219 24.22 -12.57 -10.04
CA GLN A 219 24.91 -11.28 -9.96
C GLN A 219 23.94 -10.08 -10.04
N THR A 220 22.72 -10.28 -10.55
CA THR A 220 21.68 -9.25 -10.58
C THR A 220 20.88 -9.15 -9.29
N LEU A 221 21.03 -10.08 -8.34
CA LEU A 221 20.27 -10.12 -7.09
C LEU A 221 20.30 -8.81 -6.29
N PRO A 222 21.44 -8.07 -6.18
CA PRO A 222 21.44 -6.77 -5.53
C PRO A 222 20.50 -5.76 -6.21
N GLY A 223 20.47 -5.76 -7.54
CA GLY A 223 19.59 -4.90 -8.33
C GLY A 223 18.10 -5.32 -8.18
N ILE A 224 17.82 -6.62 -8.19
CA ILE A 224 16.48 -7.17 -7.92
C ILE A 224 16.01 -6.74 -6.53
N GLY A 225 16.86 -6.92 -5.50
CA GLY A 225 16.53 -6.56 -4.13
C GLY A 225 16.26 -5.07 -3.95
N ALA A 226 17.11 -4.21 -4.53
CA ALA A 226 16.95 -2.76 -4.47
C ALA A 226 15.67 -2.30 -5.21
N GLY A 227 15.45 -2.78 -6.44
CA GLY A 227 14.26 -2.45 -7.23
C GLY A 227 12.98 -2.96 -6.57
N ALA A 228 12.96 -4.21 -6.11
CA ALA A 228 11.82 -4.80 -5.43
C ALA A 228 11.47 -4.06 -4.13
N LEU A 229 12.47 -3.66 -3.35
CA LEU A 229 12.26 -2.88 -2.13
C LEU A 229 11.66 -1.50 -2.45
N MET A 230 12.21 -0.79 -3.45
CA MET A 230 11.69 0.51 -3.87
C MET A 230 10.24 0.42 -4.35
N VAL A 231 9.94 -0.51 -5.24
CA VAL A 231 8.58 -0.70 -5.78
C VAL A 231 7.61 -1.10 -4.67
N PHE A 232 8.00 -2.02 -3.79
CA PHE A 232 7.13 -2.50 -2.73
C PHE A 232 6.77 -1.39 -1.72
N ILE A 233 7.77 -0.61 -1.26
CA ILE A 233 7.53 0.51 -0.33
C ILE A 233 6.65 1.58 -0.99
N GLN A 234 6.91 1.93 -2.24
CA GLN A 234 6.09 2.85 -2.99
C GLN A 234 4.64 2.34 -3.13
N ALA A 235 4.48 1.06 -3.49
CA ALA A 235 3.17 0.43 -3.64
C ALA A 235 2.37 0.41 -2.32
N LEU A 236 3.00 0.17 -1.16
CA LEU A 236 2.33 0.21 0.14
C LEU A 236 1.67 1.55 0.45
N GLY A 237 2.34 2.65 0.07
CA GLY A 237 1.83 4.02 0.28
C GLY A 237 0.86 4.49 -0.81
N TYR A 238 0.61 3.67 -1.84
CA TYR A 238 -0.18 4.11 -2.99
C TYR A 238 -1.66 4.30 -2.62
N TYR A 239 -2.22 5.44 -3.01
CA TYR A 239 -3.60 5.84 -2.67
C TYR A 239 -4.42 6.16 -3.94
N ILE A 240 -3.94 7.08 -4.77
CA ILE A 240 -4.74 7.69 -5.85
C ILE A 240 -5.16 6.65 -6.90
N THR A 241 -4.22 5.86 -7.39
CA THR A 241 -4.50 4.89 -8.46
C THR A 241 -5.47 3.79 -8.02
N PRO A 242 -5.28 3.09 -6.86
CA PRO A 242 -6.27 2.13 -6.39
C PRO A 242 -7.63 2.76 -6.08
N ALA A 243 -7.66 4.02 -5.64
CA ALA A 243 -8.91 4.72 -5.35
C ALA A 243 -9.74 5.01 -6.62
N LEU A 244 -9.07 5.31 -7.74
CA LEU A 244 -9.73 5.70 -9.00
C LEU A 244 -10.02 4.50 -9.92
N VAL A 245 -9.08 3.56 -10.04
CA VAL A 245 -9.15 2.44 -11.00
C VAL A 245 -9.67 1.14 -10.36
N GLY A 246 -9.51 1.02 -9.05
CA GLY A 246 -9.91 -0.16 -8.28
C GLY A 246 -11.40 -0.17 -7.92
N GLY A 247 -11.89 -1.35 -7.55
CA GLY A 247 -13.22 -1.52 -6.99
C GLY A 247 -13.27 -1.22 -5.47
N PRO A 248 -14.47 -1.25 -4.87
CA PRO A 248 -14.65 -1.01 -3.43
C PRO A 248 -13.84 -1.98 -2.55
N ARG A 249 -13.56 -3.18 -3.05
CA ARG A 249 -12.79 -4.21 -2.36
C ARG A 249 -11.28 -4.13 -2.62
N ASP A 250 -10.81 -3.13 -3.38
CA ASP A 250 -9.39 -2.98 -3.73
C ASP A 250 -8.74 -1.75 -3.07
N GLN A 251 -9.50 -1.07 -2.20
CA GLN A 251 -9.00 0.06 -1.41
C GLN A 251 -7.91 -0.39 -0.44
N MET A 252 -6.78 0.31 -0.46
CA MET A 252 -5.60 0.04 0.37
C MET A 252 -5.63 0.88 1.65
N ILE A 253 -4.72 0.59 2.60
CA ILE A 253 -4.67 1.29 3.90
C ILE A 253 -4.54 2.82 3.75
N SER A 254 -3.78 3.29 2.76
CA SER A 254 -3.56 4.71 2.46
C SER A 254 -4.86 5.44 2.07
N TYR A 255 -5.80 4.74 1.44
CA TYR A 255 -7.14 5.26 1.18
C TYR A 255 -7.88 5.57 2.49
N PHE A 256 -7.84 4.66 3.45
CA PHE A 256 -8.53 4.85 4.74
C PHE A 256 -7.88 5.96 5.57
N VAL A 257 -6.56 6.13 5.50
CA VAL A 257 -5.89 7.30 6.10
C VAL A 257 -6.46 8.59 5.52
N ALA A 258 -6.52 8.70 4.18
CA ALA A 258 -7.08 9.88 3.50
C ALA A 258 -8.58 10.07 3.81
N PHE A 259 -9.38 9.02 3.86
CA PHE A 259 -10.79 9.04 4.22
C PHE A 259 -11.03 9.59 5.64
N PHE A 260 -10.25 9.12 6.62
CA PHE A 260 -10.38 9.61 8.00
C PHE A 260 -9.93 11.06 8.15
N VAL A 261 -8.96 11.54 7.36
CA VAL A 261 -8.55 12.95 7.35
C VAL A 261 -9.60 13.83 6.68
N ASN A 262 -10.01 13.50 5.47
CA ASN A 262 -10.76 14.41 4.60
C ASN A 262 -12.28 14.34 4.81
N GLU A 263 -12.83 13.14 5.07
CA GLU A 263 -14.28 12.95 5.14
C GLU A 263 -14.78 12.81 6.57
N ARG A 264 -14.03 12.14 7.45
CA ARG A 264 -14.44 11.89 8.84
C ARG A 264 -13.84 12.88 9.85
N VAL A 265 -12.82 13.64 9.45
CA VAL A 265 -12.07 14.59 10.32
C VAL A 265 -11.61 13.90 11.63
N ASN A 266 -11.25 12.62 11.54
CA ASN A 266 -10.78 11.81 12.66
C ASN A 266 -9.26 11.61 12.54
N TRP A 267 -8.51 12.63 12.94
CA TRP A 267 -7.05 12.65 12.89
C TRP A 267 -6.41 11.54 13.71
N SER A 268 -7.03 11.17 14.84
CA SER A 268 -6.51 10.12 15.72
C SER A 268 -6.53 8.75 15.04
N MET A 269 -7.61 8.40 14.33
CA MET A 269 -7.69 7.15 13.59
C MET A 269 -6.79 7.16 12.36
N ALA A 270 -6.72 8.27 11.65
CA ALA A 270 -5.80 8.45 10.53
C ALA A 270 -4.34 8.26 10.97
N SER A 271 -3.95 8.87 12.10
CA SER A 271 -2.60 8.74 12.67
C SER A 271 -2.29 7.30 13.10
N ALA A 272 -3.26 6.59 13.69
CA ALA A 272 -3.08 5.18 14.07
C ALA A 272 -2.83 4.29 12.85
N LEU A 273 -3.61 4.44 11.77
CA LEU A 273 -3.41 3.72 10.51
C LEU A 273 -2.09 4.11 9.83
N GLY A 274 -1.74 5.41 9.84
CA GLY A 274 -0.47 5.91 9.32
C GLY A 274 0.73 5.35 10.08
N LEU A 275 0.64 5.23 11.41
CA LEU A 275 1.67 4.61 12.24
C LEU A 275 1.84 3.12 11.90
N LEU A 276 0.75 2.37 11.70
CA LEU A 276 0.83 0.97 11.27
C LEU A 276 1.49 0.85 9.90
N LEU A 277 1.15 1.72 8.96
CA LEU A 277 1.79 1.75 7.64
C LEU A 277 3.29 2.06 7.76
N LEU A 278 3.67 3.01 8.62
CA LEU A 278 5.07 3.34 8.90
C LEU A 278 5.83 2.16 9.50
N ILE A 279 5.24 1.47 10.50
CA ILE A 279 5.85 0.26 11.10
C ILE A 279 6.00 -0.84 10.05
N LEU A 280 5.00 -1.04 9.19
CA LEU A 280 5.05 -2.02 8.12
C LEU A 280 6.18 -1.71 7.13
N THR A 281 6.27 -0.47 6.64
CA THR A 281 7.33 -0.05 5.71
C THR A 281 8.71 -0.14 6.34
N ALA A 282 8.87 0.31 7.59
CA ALA A 282 10.14 0.25 8.32
C ALA A 282 10.57 -1.21 8.56
N SER A 283 9.65 -2.10 8.94
CA SER A 283 9.94 -3.52 9.14
C SER A 283 10.42 -4.18 7.85
N MET A 284 9.77 -3.89 6.74
CA MET A 284 10.17 -4.40 5.42
C MET A 284 11.56 -3.87 5.02
N TYR A 285 11.81 -2.58 5.23
CA TYR A 285 13.13 -2.01 4.97
C TYR A 285 14.24 -2.68 5.80
N LEU A 286 13.99 -2.91 7.10
CA LEU A 286 14.96 -3.57 7.98
C LEU A 286 15.19 -5.04 7.61
N MET A 287 14.15 -5.76 7.18
CA MET A 287 14.26 -7.17 6.78
C MET A 287 15.02 -7.34 5.46
N PHE A 288 14.69 -6.52 4.45
CA PHE A 288 15.29 -6.64 3.12
C PHE A 288 16.57 -5.84 2.97
N GLY A 289 16.68 -4.65 3.56
CA GLY A 289 17.85 -3.80 3.50
C GLY A 289 19.10 -4.47 4.09
N ARG A 290 18.96 -5.22 5.17
CA ARG A 290 20.05 -6.02 5.75
C ARG A 290 20.54 -7.11 4.80
N LYS A 291 19.63 -7.81 4.10
CA LYS A 291 20.00 -8.87 3.14
C LYS A 291 20.72 -8.31 1.90
N VAL A 292 20.28 -7.17 1.40
CA VAL A 292 20.89 -6.48 0.26
C VAL A 292 22.31 -5.98 0.62
N ASN A 293 22.47 -5.44 1.83
CA ASN A 293 23.77 -4.92 2.30
C ASN A 293 24.80 -6.06 2.54
N ILE A 294 24.35 -7.21 3.06
CA ILE A 294 25.20 -8.39 3.25
C ILE A 294 25.65 -8.97 1.89
N ALA A 295 24.78 -8.94 0.87
CA ALA A 295 25.15 -9.37 -0.48
C ALA A 295 26.24 -8.48 -1.10
N ASN A 296 26.20 -7.17 -0.88
CA ASN A 296 27.20 -6.22 -1.36
C ASN A 296 28.57 -6.39 -0.63
N MET A 297 28.57 -6.71 0.68
CA MET A 297 29.81 -6.94 1.44
C MET A 297 30.53 -8.26 1.09
N LYS A 298 29.82 -9.24 0.51
CA LYS A 298 30.43 -10.52 0.09
C LYS A 298 31.00 -10.50 -1.32
N MET A 299 30.81 -9.43 -2.09
CA MET A 299 31.29 -9.27 -3.46
C MET A 299 32.44 -8.25 -3.60
N GLY A 300 32.89 -7.63 -2.54
CA GLY A 300 34.12 -6.84 -2.42
C GLY A 300 35.17 -7.65 -1.66
#